data_989028bf099a5cd30ad57f22637fc103
#
_entry.id   989028bf099a5cd30ad57f22637fc103
#
_cell.length_a   1.000
_cell.length_b   1.000
_cell.length_c   1.000
_cell.angle_alpha   90.00
_cell.angle_beta   90.00
_cell.angle_gamma   90.00
#
_symmetry.space_group_name_H-M   'P 1'
#
loop_
_entity.id
_entity.type
_entity.pdbx_description
1 polymer ?
#
loop_
_entity_poly.entity_id
_entity_poly.type
_entity_poly.pdbx_seq_one_letter_code
_entity_poly.pdbx_strand_id
1 'polypeptide(L)' 'MASWDYDLLVIGGGSGGVRAARMSAGFGAKVALVEGGPLGGTCVNVGCVPKKLLVYAASFADEFRDARGFGWSLP' A
#
# COMPACT_ATOMS: atom_id res chain seq x y z
N MET A 1 -4.42 40.11 2.84
CA MET A 1 -4.46 38.73 3.28
C MET A 1 -3.49 37.87 2.48
N ALA A 2 -2.77 37.02 3.14
CA ALA A 2 -1.92 36.05 2.43
C ALA A 2 -2.80 35.07 1.64
N SER A 3 -2.40 34.75 0.42
CA SER A 3 -3.01 33.69 -0.38
C SER A 3 -2.07 32.50 -0.44
N TRP A 4 -2.64 31.32 -0.47
CA TRP A 4 -1.90 30.06 -0.48
C TRP A 4 -2.29 29.26 -1.70
N ASP A 5 -1.30 28.60 -2.30
CA ASP A 5 -1.55 27.74 -3.47
C ASP A 5 -2.24 26.42 -3.08
N TYR A 6 -2.00 25.96 -1.84
CA TYR A 6 -2.56 24.72 -1.31
C TYR A 6 -3.07 24.92 0.12
N ASP A 7 -4.09 24.16 0.48
CA ASP A 7 -4.62 24.15 1.85
C ASP A 7 -3.77 23.29 2.78
N LEU A 8 -3.18 22.21 2.23
CA LEU A 8 -2.36 21.26 2.98
C LEU A 8 -1.19 20.79 2.14
N LEU A 9 -0.01 20.80 2.73
CA LEU A 9 1.19 20.19 2.16
C LEU A 9 1.55 18.97 3.01
N VAL A 10 1.60 17.80 2.39
CA VAL A 10 1.99 16.55 3.04
C VAL A 10 3.42 16.21 2.63
N ILE A 11 4.30 16.06 3.60
CA ILE A 11 5.69 15.67 3.39
C ILE A 11 5.81 14.19 3.74
N GLY A 12 6.04 13.36 2.73
CA GLY A 12 6.14 11.92 2.85
C GLY A 12 4.94 11.18 2.26
N GLY A 13 5.19 10.36 1.25
CA GLY A 13 4.19 9.58 0.50
C GLY A 13 4.09 8.12 0.97
N GLY A 14 4.31 7.87 2.26
CA GLY A 14 4.06 6.57 2.89
C GLY A 14 2.60 6.37 3.25
N SER A 15 2.30 5.35 4.06
CA SER A 15 0.93 4.99 4.43
C SER A 15 0.18 6.15 5.11
N GLY A 16 0.83 6.83 6.04
CA GLY A 16 0.22 7.96 6.75
C GLY A 16 0.02 9.18 5.86
N GLY A 17 1.03 9.55 5.09
CA GLY A 17 0.99 10.71 4.21
C GLY A 17 -0.02 10.57 3.09
N VAL A 18 -0.05 9.42 2.43
CA VAL A 18 -1.03 9.14 1.37
C VAL A 18 -2.46 9.19 1.92
N ARG A 19 -2.69 8.60 3.08
CA ARG A 19 -4.02 8.65 3.70
C ARG A 19 -4.42 10.08 4.07
N ALA A 20 -3.52 10.84 4.69
CA ALA A 20 -3.79 12.23 5.06
C ALA A 20 -4.12 13.08 3.84
N ALA A 21 -3.33 12.95 2.78
CA ALA A 21 -3.55 13.68 1.53
C ALA A 21 -4.86 13.30 0.86
N ARG A 22 -5.13 12.02 0.73
CA ARG A 22 -6.33 11.50 0.09
C ARG A 22 -7.60 11.89 0.84
N MET A 23 -7.61 11.71 2.15
CA MET A 23 -8.77 12.04 2.97
C MET A 23 -9.06 13.52 2.97
N SER A 24 -8.03 14.34 3.12
CA SER A 24 -8.18 15.81 3.10
C SER A 24 -8.69 16.31 1.75
N ALA A 25 -8.17 15.78 0.66
CA ALA A 25 -8.65 16.12 -0.69
C ALA A 25 -10.11 15.70 -0.88
N GLY A 26 -10.51 14.56 -0.33
CA GLY A 26 -11.90 14.09 -0.35
C GLY A 26 -12.86 15.02 0.36
N PHE A 27 -12.39 15.79 1.33
CA PHE A 27 -13.17 16.82 2.02
C PHE A 27 -13.14 18.19 1.33
N GLY A 28 -12.51 18.27 0.17
CA GLY A 28 -12.48 19.50 -0.63
C GLY A 28 -11.21 20.33 -0.49
N ALA A 29 -10.22 19.89 0.30
CA ALA A 29 -8.96 20.60 0.44
C ALA A 29 -8.12 20.45 -0.85
N LYS A 30 -7.41 21.53 -1.19
CA LYS A 30 -6.39 21.49 -2.24
C LYS A 30 -5.08 21.04 -1.61
N VAL A 31 -4.65 19.83 -1.91
CA VAL A 31 -3.53 19.16 -1.25
C VAL A 31 -2.38 18.94 -2.21
N ALA A 32 -1.16 19.19 -1.73
CA ALA A 32 0.07 18.78 -2.39
C ALA A 32 0.75 17.72 -1.52
N LEU A 33 1.32 16.70 -2.16
CA LEU A 33 2.11 15.67 -1.49
C LEU A 33 3.49 15.64 -2.12
N VAL A 34 4.52 15.63 -1.30
CA VAL A 34 5.91 15.52 -1.74
C VAL A 34 6.56 14.28 -1.15
N GLU A 35 7.32 13.57 -1.97
CA GLU A 35 8.03 12.36 -1.57
C GLU A 35 9.41 12.34 -2.22
N GLY A 36 10.43 12.05 -1.43
CA GLY A 36 11.83 12.02 -1.90
C GLY A 36 12.25 10.70 -2.53
N GLY A 37 11.42 9.67 -2.47
CA GLY A 37 11.69 8.33 -3.01
C GLY A 37 10.46 7.71 -3.65
N PRO A 38 10.40 6.36 -3.76
CA PRO A 38 9.21 5.70 -4.30
C PRO A 38 7.98 5.99 -3.45
N LEU A 39 6.86 6.31 -4.11
CA LEU A 39 5.59 6.50 -3.44
C LEU A 39 5.10 5.19 -2.81
N GLY A 40 4.43 5.30 -1.68
CA GLY A 40 3.89 4.14 -0.96
C GLY A 40 4.64 3.84 0.33
N GLY A 41 5.88 4.27 0.46
CA GLY A 41 6.70 4.10 1.66
C GLY A 41 7.13 2.67 1.93
N THR A 42 7.59 2.41 3.14
CA THR A 42 8.14 1.12 3.56
C THR A 42 7.13 -0.01 3.42
N CYS A 43 5.91 0.18 3.87
CA CYS A 43 4.89 -0.87 3.86
C CYS A 43 4.61 -1.37 2.43
N VAL A 44 4.41 -0.47 1.49
CA VAL A 44 4.07 -0.82 0.10
C VAL A 44 5.28 -1.38 -0.64
N ASN A 45 6.45 -0.76 -0.49
CA ASN A 45 7.60 -1.05 -1.35
C ASN A 45 8.50 -2.17 -0.83
N VAL A 46 8.74 -2.22 0.48
CA VAL A 46 9.75 -3.12 1.07
C VAL A 46 9.28 -3.80 2.36
N GLY A 47 8.03 -3.66 2.75
CA GLY A 47 7.50 -4.16 4.02
C GLY A 47 6.26 -5.03 3.86
N CYS A 48 5.12 -4.52 4.31
CA CYS A 48 3.88 -5.30 4.46
C CYS A 48 3.42 -5.96 3.17
N VAL A 49 3.45 -5.26 2.04
CA VAL A 49 2.98 -5.80 0.76
C VAL A 49 3.91 -6.88 0.22
N PRO A 50 5.22 -6.66 0.07
CA PRO A 50 6.13 -7.73 -0.35
C PRO A 50 6.11 -8.93 0.61
N LYS A 51 6.05 -8.70 1.91
CA LYS A 51 5.94 -9.77 2.91
C LYS A 51 4.69 -10.61 2.66
N LYS A 52 3.54 -9.98 2.44
CA LYS A 52 2.27 -10.68 2.22
C LYS A 52 2.32 -11.55 0.97
N LEU A 53 2.92 -11.04 -0.10
CA LEU A 53 3.09 -11.81 -1.33
C LEU A 53 4.00 -13.01 -1.13
N LEU A 54 5.08 -12.88 -0.37
CA LEU A 54 5.97 -14.00 -0.04
C LEU A 54 5.24 -15.05 0.81
N VAL A 55 4.41 -14.63 1.76
CA VAL A 55 3.59 -15.55 2.57
C VAL A 55 2.61 -16.30 1.70
N TYR A 56 1.94 -15.65 0.77
CA TYR A 56 1.03 -16.30 -0.18
C TYR A 56 1.77 -17.32 -1.04
N ALA A 57 2.92 -16.96 -1.58
CA ALA A 57 3.73 -17.87 -2.39
C ALA A 57 4.15 -19.11 -1.58
N ALA A 58 4.55 -18.93 -0.33
CA ALA A 58 4.94 -20.01 0.56
C ALA A 58 3.76 -20.94 0.91
N SER A 59 2.54 -20.41 0.98
CA SER A 59 1.35 -21.20 1.35
C SER A 59 0.91 -22.18 0.28
N PHE A 60 1.29 -21.98 -0.98
CA PHE A 60 0.90 -22.87 -2.06
C PHE A 60 1.38 -24.32 -1.86
N ALA A 61 2.53 -24.52 -1.24
CA ALA A 61 3.02 -25.86 -0.97
C ALA A 61 2.06 -26.66 -0.08
N ASP A 62 1.53 -26.01 0.96
CA ASP A 62 0.54 -26.60 1.84
C ASP A 62 -0.82 -26.78 1.15
N GLU A 63 -1.24 -25.79 0.37
CA GLU A 63 -2.48 -25.86 -0.38
C GLU A 63 -2.47 -27.00 -1.41
N PHE A 64 -1.37 -27.20 -2.11
CA PHE A 64 -1.22 -28.31 -3.07
C PHE A 64 -1.28 -29.66 -2.36
N ARG A 65 -0.73 -29.76 -1.17
CA ARG A 65 -0.83 -30.97 -0.36
C ARG A 65 -2.26 -31.25 0.06
N ASP A 66 -2.95 -30.20 0.53
CA ASP A 66 -4.34 -30.29 0.99
C ASP A 66 -5.30 -30.59 -0.19
N ALA A 67 -5.00 -30.06 -1.37
CA ALA A 67 -5.81 -30.24 -2.56
C ALA A 67 -6.04 -31.71 -2.90
N ARG A 68 -5.06 -32.59 -2.64
CA ARG A 68 -5.19 -34.03 -2.87
C ARG A 68 -6.31 -34.63 -2.04
N GLY A 69 -6.51 -34.17 -0.81
CA GLY A 69 -7.62 -34.59 0.06
C GLY A 69 -8.98 -34.23 -0.49
N PHE A 70 -9.05 -33.24 -1.37
CA PHE A 70 -10.28 -32.81 -2.04
C PHE A 70 -10.43 -33.40 -3.46
N GLY A 71 -9.60 -34.31 -3.86
CA GLY A 71 -9.70 -34.96 -5.14
C GLY A 71 -8.93 -34.32 -6.28
N TRP A 72 -8.13 -33.32 -6.02
CA TRP A 72 -7.27 -32.73 -7.06
C TRP A 72 -6.03 -33.57 -7.31
N SER A 73 -5.69 -33.75 -8.58
CA SER A 73 -4.44 -34.37 -8.99
C SER A 73 -3.49 -33.30 -9.52
N LEU A 74 -2.36 -33.14 -8.84
CA LEU A 74 -1.34 -32.16 -9.20
C LEU A 74 -0.06 -32.88 -9.62
N PRO A 75 0.65 -32.33 -10.65
CA PRO A 75 1.91 -32.90 -11.11
C PRO A 75 3.00 -32.86 -10.05
#